data_ce8961ccf7b51425146ee1f4ac904786
#
_entry.id   ce8961ccf7b51425146ee1f4ac904786
#
_cell.length_a   1.000
_cell.length_b   1.000
_cell.length_c   1.000
_cell.angle_alpha   90.00
_cell.angle_beta   90.00
_cell.angle_gamma   90.00
#
_symmetry.space_group_name_H-M   'P 1'
#
loop_
_entity.id
_entity.type
_entity.pdbx_description
1 polymer ?
#
loop_
_entity_poly.entity_id
_entity_poly.type
_entity_poly.pdbx_seq_one_letter_code
_entity_poly.pdbx_strand_id
1 'polypeptide(L)'
;KPCQTEPMKRLIPLIFLAACGASPAPEFMGATRTDTTVNGRTYTVFQKGERVEIIRLGYAKRGEHQEIRATMIELIPVVTGCKLKENTLTGDSGEMRGSLTCPRQSS
;
A
#
# COMPACT_ATOMS: atom_id res chain seq x y z
N LYS A 1 -14.88 6.17 8.08
CA LYS A 1 -14.53 6.36 8.09
C LYS A 1 -13.88 7.19 8.15
N PRO A 2 -13.67 7.58 8.40
CA PRO A 2 -13.12 8.42 8.69
C PRO A 2 -12.37 9.31 8.06
N CYS A 3 -12.11 9.43 7.33
CA CYS A 3 -11.45 10.22 6.66
C CYS A 3 -12.16 11.38 6.40
N GLN A 4 -12.87 11.69 6.78
CA GLN A 4 -13.62 12.64 6.36
C GLN A 4 -13.60 13.65 6.99
N THR A 5 -13.73 14.14 7.18
CA THR A 5 -13.76 15.02 7.58
C THR A 5 -14.03 15.99 7.36
N GLU A 6 -14.30 16.42 7.30
CA GLU A 6 -14.51 17.26 7.02
C GLU A 6 -14.41 18.18 7.00
N PRO A 7 -14.69 18.64 7.08
CA PRO A 7 -14.69 19.57 6.70
C PRO A 7 -14.38 20.58 7.25
N MET A 8 -14.53 20.93 7.76
CA MET A 8 -14.39 21.85 8.17
C MET A 8 -13.53 22.29 8.34
N LYS A 9 -13.16 22.15 8.44
CA LYS A 9 -12.47 22.50 8.57
C LYS A 9 -11.80 23.16 8.03
N ARG A 10 -11.78 23.64 7.81
CA ARG A 10 -11.41 24.43 7.10
C ARG A 10 -10.10 24.88 7.38
N LEU A 11 -9.58 24.98 8.10
CA LEU A 11 -8.47 25.47 8.40
C LEU A 11 -7.40 24.63 8.51
N ILE A 12 -7.14 23.97 9.00
CA ILE A 12 -6.15 23.18 9.28
C ILE A 12 -5.94 22.09 8.63
N PRO A 13 -6.55 21.62 8.16
CA PRO A 13 -6.56 20.50 7.61
C PRO A 13 -5.52 19.93 6.88
N LEU A 14 -4.76 20.52 6.30
CA LEU A 14 -3.80 19.89 5.63
C LEU A 14 -3.20 18.75 6.21
N ILE A 15 -2.86 18.78 7.35
CA ILE A 15 -2.22 17.75 7.98
C ILE A 15 -2.99 16.57 8.11
N PHE A 16 -4.23 16.69 8.27
CA PHE A 16 -5.02 15.55 8.46
C PHE A 16 -5.36 14.82 7.24
N LEU A 17 -5.24 15.44 6.12
CA LEU A 17 -5.54 14.73 4.96
C LEU A 17 -4.72 13.52 4.80
N ALA A 18 -3.54 13.56 5.25
CA ALA A 18 -2.69 12.43 5.11
C ALA A 18 -3.14 11.28 5.92
N ALA A 19 -3.97 11.51 6.87
CA ALA A 19 -4.41 10.42 7.70
C ALA A 19 -5.52 9.64 7.05
N CYS A 20 -6.10 10.15 5.99
CA CYS A 20 -7.15 9.40 5.36
C CYS A 20 -6.60 8.32 4.50
N GLY A 21 -7.21 7.21 4.42
CA GLY A 21 -6.75 6.12 3.61
C GLY A 21 -5.82 5.23 4.37
N ALA A 22 -4.82 4.70 3.73
CA ALA A 22 -3.97 3.71 4.34
C ALA A 22 -2.96 4.33 5.27
N SER A 23 -2.68 3.65 6.37
CA SER A 23 -1.65 4.07 7.29
C SER A 23 -0.55 3.02 7.27
N PRO A 24 0.67 3.38 7.06
CA PRO A 24 1.74 2.39 6.98
C PRO A 24 2.16 1.90 8.35
N ALA A 25 2.78 0.74 8.37
CA ALA A 25 3.38 0.25 9.60
C ALA A 25 4.49 1.21 10.00
N PRO A 26 4.89 1.23 11.26
CA PRO A 26 5.90 2.19 11.71
C PRO A 26 7.19 2.14 10.92
N GLU A 27 7.60 0.97 10.48
CA GLU A 27 8.85 0.86 9.74
C GLU A 27 8.77 1.58 8.39
N PHE A 28 7.57 1.92 7.94
CA PHE A 28 7.40 2.59 6.67
C PHE A 28 7.13 4.09 6.79
N MET A 29 7.40 4.65 7.95
CA MET A 29 7.24 6.07 8.07
C MET A 29 8.24 6.75 7.14
N GLY A 30 7.79 7.68 6.35
CA GLY A 30 8.65 8.33 5.40
C GLY A 30 8.81 7.61 4.08
N ALA A 31 8.12 6.50 3.90
CA ALA A 31 8.25 5.73 2.67
C ALA A 31 7.59 6.43 1.49
N THR A 32 7.96 6.03 0.30
CA THR A 32 7.31 6.51 -0.91
C THR A 32 5.94 5.84 -1.00
N ARG A 33 4.92 6.61 -1.27
CA ARG A 33 3.56 6.10 -1.32
C ARG A 33 3.01 6.18 -2.73
N THR A 34 2.41 5.12 -3.21
CA THR A 34 1.77 5.07 -4.51
C THR A 34 0.38 4.45 -4.36
N ASP A 35 -0.64 5.14 -4.84
CA ASP A 35 -1.98 4.59 -4.83
C ASP A 35 -2.31 4.11 -6.24
N THR A 36 -2.95 2.98 -6.35
CA THR A 36 -3.30 2.46 -7.65
C THR A 36 -4.62 1.71 -7.55
N THR A 37 -5.38 1.67 -8.62
CA THR A 37 -6.68 1.03 -8.64
C THR A 37 -6.68 -0.09 -9.67
N VAL A 38 -7.11 -1.27 -9.27
CA VAL A 38 -7.20 -2.40 -10.15
C VAL A 38 -8.56 -3.03 -9.94
N ASN A 39 -9.31 -3.19 -11.00
CA ASN A 39 -10.64 -3.79 -10.94
C ASN A 39 -11.54 -3.09 -9.92
N GLY A 40 -11.45 -1.77 -9.89
CA GLY A 40 -12.32 -0.99 -9.01
C GLY A 40 -11.90 -0.97 -7.55
N ARG A 41 -10.79 -1.60 -7.21
CA ARG A 41 -10.33 -1.63 -5.83
C ARG A 41 -9.01 -0.89 -5.75
N THR A 42 -8.86 -0.05 -4.73
CA THR A 42 -7.68 0.77 -4.58
C THR A 42 -6.69 0.12 -3.61
N TYR A 43 -5.43 0.20 -3.98
CA TYR A 43 -4.37 -0.32 -3.15
C TYR A 43 -3.35 0.79 -2.94
N THR A 44 -2.73 0.84 -1.78
CA THR A 44 -1.67 1.78 -1.51
C THR A 44 -0.39 1.00 -1.27
N VAL A 45 0.67 1.39 -1.96
CA VAL A 45 1.95 0.72 -1.84
C VAL A 45 2.94 1.68 -1.21
N PHE A 46 3.57 1.26 -0.12
CA PHE A 46 4.60 2.03 0.53
C PHE A 46 5.92 1.32 0.30
N GLN A 47 6.92 2.03 -0.15
CA GLN A 47 8.23 1.45 -0.38
C GLN A 47 9.29 2.26 0.35
N LYS A 48 10.12 1.60 1.09
CA LYS A 48 11.21 2.26 1.78
C LYS A 48 12.43 1.37 1.60
N GLY A 49 13.35 1.80 0.73
CA GLY A 49 14.50 0.97 0.40
C GLY A 49 14.04 -0.32 -0.26
N GLU A 50 14.45 -1.42 0.29
CA GLU A 50 14.05 -2.71 -0.24
C GLU A 50 12.97 -3.37 0.58
N ARG A 51 12.18 -2.58 1.29
CA ARG A 51 11.02 -3.09 2.00
C ARG A 51 9.76 -2.50 1.37
N VAL A 52 8.69 -3.27 1.37
CA VAL A 52 7.44 -2.83 0.77
C VAL A 52 6.27 -3.24 1.63
N GLU A 53 5.25 -2.40 1.64
CA GLU A 53 4.00 -2.72 2.29
C GLU A 53 2.90 -2.35 1.31
N ILE A 54 1.92 -3.22 1.11
CA ILE A 54 0.80 -2.92 0.25
C ILE A 54 -0.46 -3.10 1.07
N ILE A 55 -1.35 -2.14 1.01
CA ILE A 55 -2.57 -2.12 1.80
C ILE A 55 -3.75 -2.00 0.87
N ARG A 56 -4.74 -2.86 1.08
CA ARG A 56 -5.96 -2.78 0.31
C ARG A 56 -6.92 -1.84 1.01
N LEU A 57 -7.56 -0.98 0.25
CA LEU A 57 -8.57 -0.10 0.80
C LEU A 57 -9.94 -0.67 0.41
N GLY A 58 -10.90 -0.47 1.26
CA GLY A 58 -12.24 -0.93 1.00
C GLY A 58 -12.48 -2.33 1.47
N TYR A 59 -13.64 -2.86 1.15
CA TYR A 59 -14.03 -4.16 1.61
C TYR A 59 -13.67 -5.28 0.67
N ALA A 60 -13.54 -6.48 1.19
CA ALA A 60 -13.43 -7.68 0.40
C ALA A 60 -14.57 -8.59 0.79
N LYS A 61 -15.22 -9.18 -0.18
CA LYS A 61 -16.29 -10.11 0.09
C LYS A 61 -15.70 -11.50 0.28
N ARG A 62 -16.48 -12.36 0.94
CA ARG A 62 -16.03 -13.69 1.12
C ARG A 62 -15.74 -14.30 -0.23
N GLY A 63 -14.68 -14.97 -0.38
CA GLY A 63 -14.31 -15.60 -1.62
C GLY A 63 -13.43 -14.75 -2.52
N GLU A 64 -13.21 -13.48 -2.17
CA GLU A 64 -12.38 -12.63 -2.99
C GLU A 64 -10.93 -12.57 -2.49
N HIS A 65 -10.66 -13.09 -1.32
CA HIS A 65 -9.36 -12.85 -0.70
C HIS A 65 -8.19 -13.43 -1.47
N GLN A 66 -8.39 -14.59 -2.09
CA GLN A 66 -7.30 -15.18 -2.82
C GLN A 66 -6.96 -14.38 -4.04
N GLU A 67 -7.96 -13.89 -4.75
CA GLU A 67 -7.73 -13.10 -5.91
C GLU A 67 -7.09 -11.78 -5.54
N ILE A 68 -7.51 -11.20 -4.41
CA ILE A 68 -6.95 -9.96 -3.95
C ILE A 68 -5.49 -10.15 -3.61
N ARG A 69 -5.15 -11.24 -2.93
CA ARG A 69 -3.75 -11.49 -2.62
C ARG A 69 -2.92 -11.61 -3.88
N ALA A 70 -3.43 -12.30 -4.88
CA ALA A 70 -2.70 -12.45 -6.13
C ALA A 70 -2.48 -11.09 -6.79
N THR A 71 -3.48 -10.22 -6.74
CA THR A 71 -3.35 -8.89 -7.32
C THR A 71 -2.31 -8.08 -6.56
N MET A 72 -2.33 -8.16 -5.23
CA MET A 72 -1.38 -7.41 -4.44
C MET A 72 0.05 -7.85 -4.76
N ILE A 73 0.26 -9.15 -4.89
CA ILE A 73 1.58 -9.66 -5.19
C ILE A 73 2.03 -9.19 -6.57
N GLU A 74 1.12 -9.16 -7.54
CA GLU A 74 1.46 -8.71 -8.86
C GLU A 74 1.72 -7.21 -8.94
N LEU A 75 1.04 -6.44 -8.11
CA LEU A 75 1.21 -5.00 -8.14
C LEU A 75 2.55 -4.55 -7.61
N ILE A 76 3.09 -5.26 -6.65
CA ILE A 76 4.32 -4.84 -6.02
C ILE A 76 5.44 -4.60 -7.01
N PRO A 77 5.78 -5.54 -7.88
CA PRO A 77 6.86 -5.25 -8.82
C PRO A 77 6.50 -4.20 -9.86
N VAL A 78 5.23 -4.11 -10.21
CA VAL A 78 4.81 -3.11 -11.19
C VAL A 78 5.00 -1.71 -10.62
N VAL A 79 4.61 -1.51 -9.37
CA VAL A 79 4.69 -0.20 -8.77
C VAL A 79 6.10 0.15 -8.35
N THR A 80 6.83 -0.82 -7.79
CA THR A 80 8.14 -0.52 -7.23
C THR A 80 9.27 -0.64 -8.22
N GLY A 81 9.06 -1.38 -9.30
CA GLY A 81 10.15 -1.66 -10.23
C GLY A 81 11.16 -2.65 -9.69
N CYS A 82 10.85 -3.28 -8.57
CA CYS A 82 11.76 -4.22 -7.93
C CYS A 82 11.15 -5.60 -7.91
N LYS A 83 11.96 -6.62 -7.72
CA LYS A 83 11.48 -7.96 -7.69
C LYS A 83 11.10 -8.31 -6.26
N LEU A 84 9.92 -8.87 -6.06
CA LEU A 84 9.46 -9.24 -4.74
C LEU A 84 10.07 -10.57 -4.33
N LYS A 85 10.58 -10.64 -3.11
CA LYS A 85 11.06 -11.89 -2.56
C LYS A 85 9.87 -12.54 -1.89
N GLU A 86 9.17 -13.40 -2.61
CA GLU A 86 7.92 -13.93 -2.12
C GLU A 86 8.01 -14.70 -0.82
N ASN A 87 9.14 -15.32 -0.55
CA ASN A 87 9.27 -16.04 0.69
C ASN A 87 9.37 -15.12 1.90
N THR A 88 9.44 -13.82 1.69
CA THR A 88 9.48 -12.88 2.81
C THR A 88 8.12 -12.24 3.06
N LEU A 89 7.12 -12.57 2.25
CA LEU A 89 5.82 -11.96 2.42
C LEU A 89 5.13 -12.37 3.69
N THR A 90 4.56 -11.40 4.39
CA THR A 90 3.75 -11.69 5.56
C THR A 90 2.47 -10.87 5.41
N GLY A 91 1.45 -11.26 6.10
CA GLY A 91 0.19 -10.53 6.08
C GLY A 91 -0.87 -11.27 5.30
N ASP A 92 -1.93 -10.56 4.99
CA ASP A 92 -3.06 -11.20 4.32
C ASP A 92 -3.63 -10.29 3.24
N SER A 93 -4.86 -10.52 2.83
CA SER A 93 -5.45 -9.77 1.74
C SER A 93 -5.77 -8.32 2.12
N GLY A 94 -5.58 -7.93 3.35
CA GLY A 94 -5.80 -6.55 3.74
C GLY A 94 -4.50 -5.77 3.72
N GLU A 95 -3.42 -6.43 4.09
CA GLU A 95 -2.15 -5.78 4.20
C GLU A 95 -1.04 -6.79 4.10
N MET A 96 -0.06 -6.56 3.27
CA MET A 96 1.07 -7.45 3.15
C MET A 96 2.35 -6.67 3.19
N ARG A 97 3.40 -7.27 3.71
CA ARG A 97 4.72 -6.66 3.74
C ARG A 97 5.74 -7.67 3.29
N GLY A 98 6.80 -7.19 2.72
CA GLY A 98 7.85 -8.09 2.27
C GLY A 98 9.11 -7.35 1.90
N SER A 99 10.10 -8.09 1.41
CA SER A 99 11.35 -7.54 0.97
C SER A 99 11.47 -7.59 -0.53
N LEU A 100 12.24 -6.68 -1.07
CA LEU A 100 12.41 -6.56 -2.50
C LEU A 100 13.87 -6.71 -2.87
N THR A 101 14.09 -7.05 -4.14
CA THR A 101 15.42 -6.98 -4.72
C THR A 101 15.29 -5.93 -5.79
N CYS A 102 15.90 -4.79 -5.61
CA CYS A 102 15.77 -3.70 -6.54
C CYS A 102 16.95 -3.62 -7.47
N PRO A 103 16.77 -3.17 -8.70
CA PRO A 103 17.88 -3.05 -9.61
C PRO A 103 18.82 -1.99 -9.08
N ARG A 104 20.10 -2.18 -9.36
CA ARG A 104 21.04 -1.24 -8.92
C ARG A 104 20.83 0.05 -9.65
N GLN A 105 20.77 1.12 -8.96
CA GLN A 105 20.53 2.35 -9.61
C GLN A 105 21.80 2.83 -10.14
N SER A 106 21.84 3.18 -11.32
CA SER A 106 23.01 3.56 -11.81
C SER A 106 23.11 4.94 -11.68
N SER A 107 22.82 5.53 -11.22
CA SER A 107 22.99 6.83 -11.15
C SER A 107 22.94 7.42 -10.60
#